data_73aa3555777f4c8ca8a5a52fa1d48456
#
_entry.id   73aa3555777f4c8ca8a5a52fa1d48456
#
_cell.length_a   1.000
_cell.length_b   1.000
_cell.length_c   1.000
_cell.angle_alpha   90.00
_cell.angle_beta   90.00
_cell.angle_gamma   90.00
#
_symmetry.space_group_name_H-M   'P 1'
#
loop_
_entity.id
_entity.type
_entity.pdbx_description
1 polymer ?
#
loop_
_entity_poly.entity_id
_entity_poly.type
_entity_poly.pdbx_seq_one_letter_code
_entity_poly.pdbx_strand_id
1 'polypeptide(L)'
;MSLELSFSGQIKSRKRIIKQITETAERYSYGVYADQDNSIIVTLCPIGDITFDITEGGFMQKGKIEGYFQSTPAGPGFHKAAVEFIDSLNIENLEYEDDTEYAVNRDFAKLCVNHFQRWLETIIEHVQQIDANGPILVCWSTEQYKPDIQGAKIVTPVGVWSINNLYQFIQDKGVEVFADRFFIWPHEEQDAVFYRNCALKTLWEDCYYAPSDRSEKDTANNKYIIENIERAYSLAPLLPLPYDSYCEICRLDGKKPILPETTVRMVDECEPGYRRGLVKDTIDKITITIPGTYQRHLEFNDNDWPITIWNDSSSNSPVWRLTIFELDKEVEKPKSDDKEHLYLEEFNVENGRALLTVDQLQEDGEEYYMAICNIASGMSYYLITVSFTKQEEFDQIRNLLLRITC
;
A
#
# COMPACT_ATOMS: atom_id res chain seq x y z
N MET A 1 0.64 14.91 10.75
CA MET A 1 1.15 16.17 10.14
C MET A 1 1.82 15.73 8.84
N SER A 2 1.32 16.16 7.69
CA SER A 2 1.89 15.87 6.37
C SER A 2 2.65 17.11 5.88
N LEU A 3 3.67 16.91 5.06
CA LEU A 3 4.34 17.98 4.33
C LEU A 3 3.71 18.02 2.94
N GLU A 4 2.95 19.06 2.70
CA GLU A 4 2.16 19.27 1.48
C GLU A 4 2.54 20.57 0.81
N LEU A 5 2.32 20.62 -0.50
CA LEU A 5 2.39 21.84 -1.26
C LEU A 5 1.20 21.89 -2.21
N SER A 6 0.51 23.02 -2.26
CA SER A 6 -0.45 23.35 -3.30
C SER A 6 0.06 24.48 -4.18
N PHE A 7 -0.43 24.52 -5.41
CA PHE A 7 -0.08 25.57 -6.36
C PHE A 7 -1.28 25.95 -7.22
N SER A 8 -1.27 27.18 -7.72
CA SER A 8 -2.28 27.65 -8.64
C SER A 8 -1.69 28.62 -9.66
N GLY A 9 -2.38 28.75 -10.82
CA GLY A 9 -1.97 29.69 -11.84
C GLY A 9 -2.91 29.75 -13.03
N GLN A 10 -2.51 30.50 -14.04
CA GLN A 10 -3.31 30.72 -15.26
C GLN A 10 -2.66 30.03 -16.46
N ILE A 11 -3.48 29.53 -17.36
CA ILE A 11 -3.03 28.87 -18.59
C ILE A 11 -3.74 29.46 -19.83
N LYS A 12 -3.06 29.41 -20.96
CA LYS A 12 -3.61 29.89 -22.24
C LYS A 12 -4.55 28.89 -22.89
N SER A 13 -4.33 27.59 -22.68
CA SER A 13 -5.10 26.51 -23.28
C SER A 13 -4.87 25.21 -22.53
N ARG A 14 -5.95 24.51 -22.19
CA ARG A 14 -5.94 23.18 -21.57
C ARG A 14 -5.13 22.19 -22.41
N LYS A 15 -5.40 22.08 -23.70
CA LYS A 15 -4.70 21.16 -24.59
C LYS A 15 -3.19 21.40 -24.62
N ARG A 16 -2.75 22.68 -24.57
CA ARG A 16 -1.33 23.03 -24.63
C ARG A 16 -0.61 22.68 -23.34
N ILE A 17 -1.22 22.94 -22.18
CA ILE A 17 -0.59 22.61 -20.91
C ILE A 17 -0.53 21.10 -20.69
N ILE A 18 -1.56 20.35 -21.04
CA ILE A 18 -1.56 18.88 -20.98
C ILE A 18 -0.40 18.32 -21.82
N LYS A 19 -0.27 18.78 -23.07
CA LYS A 19 0.83 18.37 -23.94
C LYS A 19 2.20 18.66 -23.29
N GLN A 20 2.35 19.84 -22.69
CA GLN A 20 3.61 20.21 -22.05
C GLN A 20 3.90 19.36 -20.82
N ILE A 21 2.91 19.07 -19.96
CA ILE A 21 3.03 18.17 -18.83
C ILE A 21 3.54 16.80 -19.30
N THR A 22 2.87 16.22 -20.32
CA THR A 22 3.23 14.91 -20.87
C THR A 22 4.66 14.90 -21.45
N GLU A 23 5.00 15.86 -22.31
CA GLU A 23 6.33 15.95 -22.92
C GLU A 23 7.45 16.18 -21.90
N THR A 24 7.15 16.92 -20.82
CA THR A 24 8.12 17.14 -19.74
C THR A 24 8.28 15.86 -18.90
N ALA A 25 7.19 15.19 -18.56
CA ALA A 25 7.24 13.93 -17.83
C ALA A 25 7.99 12.83 -18.61
N GLU A 26 7.71 12.69 -19.90
CA GLU A 26 8.43 11.76 -20.79
C GLU A 26 9.95 11.99 -20.82
N ARG A 27 10.36 13.27 -20.83
CA ARG A 27 11.80 13.63 -20.83
C ARG A 27 12.53 13.12 -19.59
N TYR A 28 11.85 13.06 -18.46
CA TYR A 28 12.39 12.57 -17.19
C TYR A 28 12.03 11.11 -16.90
N SER A 29 11.34 10.43 -17.81
CA SER A 29 10.81 9.07 -17.63
C SER A 29 9.84 8.94 -16.46
N TYR A 30 9.05 9.98 -16.21
CA TYR A 30 7.98 10.00 -15.21
C TYR A 30 6.68 9.43 -15.78
N GLY A 31 5.89 8.77 -14.94
CA GLY A 31 4.57 8.26 -15.30
C GLY A 31 3.55 9.39 -15.47
N VAL A 32 2.61 9.24 -16.41
CA VAL A 32 1.48 10.18 -16.58
C VAL A 32 0.19 9.39 -16.69
N TYR A 33 -0.78 9.74 -15.87
CA TYR A 33 -2.10 9.12 -15.86
C TYR A 33 -3.18 10.20 -15.95
N ALA A 34 -4.22 9.95 -16.72
CA ALA A 34 -5.42 10.80 -16.74
C ALA A 34 -6.47 10.17 -15.82
N ASP A 35 -6.97 10.93 -14.86
CA ASP A 35 -8.08 10.52 -14.01
C ASP A 35 -9.44 10.85 -14.65
N GLN A 36 -10.51 10.18 -14.18
CA GLN A 36 -11.87 10.29 -14.72
C GLN A 36 -12.45 11.71 -14.59
N ASP A 37 -11.97 12.51 -13.64
CA ASP A 37 -12.44 13.88 -13.34
C ASP A 37 -11.69 15.00 -14.06
N ASN A 38 -11.02 14.72 -15.17
CA ASN A 38 -10.17 15.67 -15.92
C ASN A 38 -8.87 16.09 -15.21
N SER A 39 -8.49 15.44 -14.15
CA SER A 39 -7.22 15.62 -13.47
C SER A 39 -6.11 14.82 -14.17
N ILE A 40 -4.89 15.31 -14.09
CA ILE A 40 -3.70 14.61 -14.56
C ILE A 40 -2.81 14.36 -13.37
N ILE A 41 -2.34 13.11 -13.25
CA ILE A 41 -1.41 12.71 -12.23
C ILE A 41 -0.06 12.41 -12.90
N VAL A 42 1.00 13.02 -12.36
CA VAL A 42 2.39 12.75 -12.78
C VAL A 42 3.13 12.09 -11.64
N THR A 43 3.57 10.86 -11.85
CA THR A 43 4.31 10.06 -10.87
C THR A 43 5.82 10.20 -11.10
N LEU A 44 6.53 10.85 -10.18
CA LEU A 44 7.96 11.08 -10.24
C LEU A 44 8.77 9.92 -9.63
N CYS A 45 8.21 9.30 -8.62
CA CYS A 45 8.76 8.12 -7.95
C CYS A 45 7.62 7.34 -7.27
N PRO A 46 7.84 6.12 -6.78
CA PRO A 46 6.84 5.43 -5.97
C PRO A 46 6.32 6.30 -4.83
N ILE A 47 4.98 6.41 -4.67
CA ILE A 47 4.30 7.30 -3.70
C ILE A 47 4.63 8.80 -3.82
N GLY A 48 5.18 9.22 -4.94
CA GLY A 48 5.51 10.62 -5.25
C GLY A 48 4.74 11.10 -6.47
N ASP A 49 3.51 11.55 -6.27
CA ASP A 49 2.59 12.00 -7.29
C ASP A 49 2.32 13.50 -7.21
N ILE A 50 2.19 14.15 -8.37
CA ILE A 50 1.70 15.52 -8.50
C ILE A 50 0.34 15.45 -9.19
N THR A 51 -0.69 16.01 -8.56
CA THR A 51 -2.03 16.11 -9.16
C THR A 51 -2.23 17.49 -9.76
N PHE A 52 -2.75 17.53 -11.00
CA PHE A 52 -3.06 18.75 -11.75
C PHE A 52 -4.55 18.77 -12.09
N ASP A 53 -5.27 19.77 -11.61
CA ASP A 53 -6.66 20.06 -11.95
C ASP A 53 -6.70 21.20 -12.97
N ILE A 54 -7.22 20.93 -14.16
CA ILE A 54 -7.12 21.85 -15.30
C ILE A 54 -8.50 22.24 -15.78
N THR A 55 -8.86 23.52 -15.62
CA THR A 55 -10.12 24.09 -16.07
C THR A 55 -9.90 24.97 -17.30
N GLU A 56 -10.67 24.76 -18.35
CA GLU A 56 -10.60 25.56 -19.57
C GLU A 56 -11.24 26.94 -19.34
N GLY A 57 -10.63 27.98 -19.89
CA GLY A 57 -11.15 29.32 -19.82
C GLY A 57 -12.30 29.53 -20.80
N GLY A 58 -13.16 30.52 -20.50
CA GLY A 58 -14.23 30.97 -21.44
C GLY A 58 -13.68 31.85 -22.56
N PHE A 59 -14.58 32.35 -23.45
CA PHE A 59 -14.22 33.10 -24.66
C PHE A 59 -13.33 34.34 -24.47
N MET A 60 -13.26 34.89 -23.23
CA MET A 60 -12.40 36.03 -22.88
C MET A 60 -11.64 35.81 -21.57
N GLN A 61 -11.61 34.60 -21.03
CA GLN A 61 -10.97 34.27 -19.77
C GLN A 61 -9.88 33.22 -19.99
N LYS A 62 -8.73 33.40 -19.32
CA LYS A 62 -7.70 32.36 -19.28
C LYS A 62 -8.22 31.16 -18.52
N GLY A 63 -7.74 29.99 -18.89
CA GLY A 63 -7.96 28.78 -18.11
C GLY A 63 -7.21 28.84 -16.78
N LYS A 64 -7.59 27.99 -15.86
CA LYS A 64 -6.97 27.85 -14.54
C LYS A 64 -6.30 26.48 -14.44
N ILE A 65 -5.17 26.43 -13.77
CA ILE A 65 -4.51 25.21 -13.32
C ILE A 65 -4.31 25.34 -11.81
N GLU A 66 -4.69 24.29 -11.12
CA GLU A 66 -4.44 24.10 -9.70
C GLU A 66 -3.84 22.72 -9.52
N GLY A 67 -3.18 22.49 -8.40
CA GLY A 67 -2.68 21.17 -8.10
C GLY A 67 -2.06 21.10 -6.72
N TYR A 68 -1.70 19.90 -6.35
CA TYR A 68 -1.08 19.63 -5.06
C TYR A 68 -0.22 18.37 -5.14
N PHE A 69 0.66 18.23 -4.16
CA PHE A 69 1.36 16.99 -3.87
C PHE A 69 1.66 16.86 -2.38
N GLN A 70 1.76 15.61 -1.94
CA GLN A 70 2.18 15.25 -0.59
C GLN A 70 3.56 14.63 -0.66
N SER A 71 4.54 15.24 0.02
CA SER A 71 5.94 14.81 -0.08
C SER A 71 6.43 13.96 1.09
N THR A 72 5.66 13.86 2.16
CA THR A 72 6.12 13.20 3.39
C THR A 72 6.68 11.81 3.20
N PRO A 73 5.98 10.85 2.54
CA PRO A 73 6.54 9.53 2.36
C PRO A 73 7.59 9.44 1.24
N ALA A 74 7.47 10.29 0.22
CA ALA A 74 8.41 10.30 -0.90
C ALA A 74 9.76 10.92 -0.55
N GLY A 75 9.77 11.98 0.27
CA GLY A 75 10.99 12.58 0.78
C GLY A 75 11.37 13.93 0.17
N PRO A 76 12.45 14.57 0.69
CA PRO A 76 12.83 15.91 0.28
C PRO A 76 13.27 16.02 -1.19
N GLY A 77 13.91 15.00 -1.74
CA GLY A 77 14.29 14.99 -3.15
C GLY A 77 13.08 15.02 -4.08
N PHE A 78 12.02 14.30 -3.73
CA PHE A 78 10.75 14.38 -4.45
C PHE A 78 10.14 15.78 -4.36
N HIS A 79 10.12 16.41 -3.16
CA HIS A 79 9.60 17.76 -2.97
C HIS A 79 10.30 18.76 -3.91
N LYS A 80 11.65 18.73 -3.93
CA LYS A 80 12.46 19.54 -4.85
C LYS A 80 12.09 19.26 -6.31
N ALA A 81 12.09 18.01 -6.71
CA ALA A 81 11.84 17.62 -8.10
C ALA A 81 10.43 18.00 -8.57
N ALA A 82 9.42 17.90 -7.68
CA ALA A 82 8.04 18.30 -7.96
C ALA A 82 7.95 19.82 -8.20
N VAL A 83 8.58 20.64 -7.36
CA VAL A 83 8.63 22.09 -7.55
C VAL A 83 9.35 22.45 -8.86
N GLU A 84 10.49 21.83 -9.16
CA GLU A 84 11.22 22.07 -10.41
C GLU A 84 10.42 21.63 -11.65
N PHE A 85 9.68 20.53 -11.54
CA PHE A 85 8.77 20.08 -12.60
C PHE A 85 7.69 21.12 -12.88
N ILE A 86 7.01 21.63 -11.84
CA ILE A 86 5.97 22.65 -11.96
C ILE A 86 6.54 23.96 -12.54
N ASP A 87 7.72 24.42 -12.08
CA ASP A 87 8.40 25.60 -12.59
C ASP A 87 8.74 25.50 -14.09
N SER A 88 8.98 24.29 -14.58
CA SER A 88 9.28 24.05 -15.98
C SER A 88 8.09 24.22 -16.91
N LEU A 89 6.88 24.29 -16.35
CA LEU A 89 5.62 24.47 -17.11
C LEU A 89 5.34 25.95 -17.36
N ASN A 90 4.71 26.24 -18.51
CA ASN A 90 4.33 27.62 -18.88
C ASN A 90 3.02 28.04 -18.18
N ILE A 91 3.06 28.16 -16.86
CA ILE A 91 1.97 28.63 -16.01
C ILE A 91 2.18 30.13 -15.75
N GLU A 92 1.17 30.94 -16.06
CA GLU A 92 1.23 32.39 -15.78
C GLU A 92 0.70 32.67 -14.37
N ASN A 93 1.32 33.62 -13.67
CA ASN A 93 0.99 33.98 -12.28
C ASN A 93 0.97 32.74 -11.37
N LEU A 94 2.00 31.90 -11.47
CA LEU A 94 2.19 30.73 -10.62
C LEU A 94 2.41 31.16 -9.18
N GLU A 95 1.59 30.65 -8.27
CA GLU A 95 1.66 30.87 -6.84
C GLU A 95 1.73 29.53 -6.12
N TYR A 96 2.48 29.48 -5.04
CA TYR A 96 2.65 28.30 -4.20
C TYR A 96 2.17 28.57 -2.77
N GLU A 97 1.47 27.60 -2.19
CA GLU A 97 1.24 27.47 -0.76
C GLU A 97 2.09 26.29 -0.27
N ASP A 98 3.23 26.59 0.34
CA ASP A 98 4.24 25.61 0.72
C ASP A 98 4.65 25.80 2.18
N ASP A 99 4.26 24.88 3.05
CA ASP A 99 4.59 24.89 4.48
C ASP A 99 6.09 24.81 4.75
N THR A 100 6.87 24.33 3.78
CA THR A 100 8.32 24.22 3.89
C THR A 100 9.06 25.48 3.43
N GLU A 101 8.38 26.42 2.78
CA GLU A 101 8.94 27.60 2.11
C GLU A 101 9.97 27.27 1.01
N TYR A 102 10.15 25.99 0.65
CA TYR A 102 11.15 25.58 -0.33
C TYR A 102 10.86 26.16 -1.72
N ALA A 103 9.59 26.22 -2.11
CA ALA A 103 9.18 26.81 -3.39
C ALA A 103 9.66 28.27 -3.57
N VAL A 104 9.99 28.98 -2.48
CA VAL A 104 10.49 30.35 -2.49
C VAL A 104 12.00 30.43 -2.27
N ASN A 105 12.50 29.75 -1.23
CA ASN A 105 13.89 29.91 -0.78
C ASN A 105 14.89 29.00 -1.50
N ARG A 106 14.44 27.89 -2.07
CA ARG A 106 15.26 26.88 -2.79
C ARG A 106 16.42 26.31 -1.96
N ASP A 107 16.31 26.36 -0.63
CA ASP A 107 17.31 25.85 0.30
C ASP A 107 17.02 24.37 0.63
N PHE A 108 17.66 23.47 -0.13
CA PHE A 108 17.47 22.02 0.05
C PHE A 108 17.97 21.53 1.42
N ALA A 109 19.06 22.10 1.95
CA ALA A 109 19.57 21.72 3.26
C ALA A 109 18.58 22.09 4.37
N LYS A 110 17.97 23.29 4.29
CA LYS A 110 16.90 23.73 5.20
C LYS A 110 15.68 22.82 5.08
N LEU A 111 15.28 22.46 3.86
CA LEU A 111 14.17 21.52 3.62
C LEU A 111 14.41 20.18 4.33
N CYS A 112 15.59 19.57 4.14
CA CYS A 112 15.93 18.31 4.78
C CYS A 112 15.90 18.38 6.31
N VAL A 113 16.65 19.31 6.90
CA VAL A 113 16.86 19.36 8.35
C VAL A 113 15.63 19.87 9.09
N ASN A 114 15.07 21.01 8.65
CA ASN A 114 14.02 21.67 9.42
C ASN A 114 12.63 21.09 9.23
N HIS A 115 12.42 20.32 8.14
CA HIS A 115 11.11 19.76 7.82
C HIS A 115 11.12 18.24 7.84
N PHE A 116 11.87 17.56 6.98
CA PHE A 116 11.80 16.11 6.86
C PHE A 116 12.43 15.35 8.03
N GLN A 117 13.64 15.71 8.46
CA GLN A 117 14.28 15.08 9.63
C GLN A 117 13.49 15.38 10.90
N ARG A 118 13.06 16.63 11.09
CA ARG A 118 12.22 16.99 12.24
C ARG A 118 10.87 16.27 12.25
N TRP A 119 10.28 16.05 11.08
CA TRP A 119 9.07 15.24 10.95
C TRP A 119 9.33 13.80 11.41
N LEU A 120 10.43 13.17 10.95
CA LEU A 120 10.83 11.84 11.40
C LEU A 120 11.03 11.77 12.92
N GLU A 121 11.75 12.73 13.49
CA GLU A 121 11.96 12.83 14.94
C GLU A 121 10.62 12.87 15.69
N THR A 122 9.70 13.70 15.23
CA THR A 122 8.35 13.80 15.83
C THR A 122 7.58 12.48 15.76
N ILE A 123 7.65 11.76 14.64
CA ILE A 123 7.02 10.45 14.50
C ILE A 123 7.64 9.43 15.45
N ILE A 124 8.96 9.41 15.54
CA ILE A 124 9.69 8.52 16.44
C ILE A 124 9.33 8.78 17.90
N GLU A 125 9.30 10.06 18.31
CA GLU A 125 8.88 10.46 19.66
C GLU A 125 7.42 10.04 19.95
N HIS A 126 6.53 10.19 18.99
CA HIS A 126 5.12 9.76 19.11
C HIS A 126 5.02 8.25 19.30
N VAL A 127 5.73 7.49 18.48
CA VAL A 127 5.77 6.02 18.55
C VAL A 127 6.29 5.55 19.92
N GLN A 128 7.22 6.28 20.54
CA GLN A 128 7.72 5.97 21.90
C GLN A 128 6.65 6.08 22.98
N GLN A 129 5.68 6.94 22.79
CA GLN A 129 4.64 7.21 23.79
C GLN A 129 3.43 6.28 23.67
N ILE A 130 3.36 5.53 22.54
CA ILE A 130 2.26 4.60 22.30
C ILE A 130 2.59 3.25 22.95
N ASP A 131 1.77 2.83 23.90
CA ASP A 131 1.79 1.44 24.41
C ASP A 131 1.13 0.52 23.37
N ALA A 132 1.87 0.20 22.31
CA ALA A 132 1.35 -0.52 21.18
C ALA A 132 1.45 -2.04 21.39
N ASN A 133 0.32 -2.70 21.46
CA ASN A 133 0.21 -4.16 21.45
C ASN A 133 0.25 -4.75 20.03
N GLY A 134 0.45 -3.93 18.99
CA GLY A 134 0.46 -4.33 17.59
C GLY A 134 1.27 -3.38 16.71
N PRO A 135 1.24 -3.56 15.39
CA PRO A 135 1.99 -2.74 14.45
C PRO A 135 1.45 -1.31 14.36
N ILE A 136 2.36 -0.35 14.32
CA ILE A 136 2.09 1.06 14.02
C ILE A 136 2.38 1.29 12.54
N LEU A 137 1.38 1.72 11.79
CA LEU A 137 1.49 1.97 10.36
C LEU A 137 1.87 3.44 10.13
N VAL A 138 2.99 3.70 9.48
CA VAL A 138 3.48 5.04 9.17
C VAL A 138 3.54 5.23 7.66
N CYS A 139 2.86 6.26 7.14
CA CYS A 139 2.73 6.52 5.70
C CYS A 139 2.17 5.32 4.91
N TRP A 140 1.28 4.56 5.54
CA TRP A 140 0.62 3.41 4.95
C TRP A 140 -0.71 3.83 4.34
N SER A 141 -1.01 3.37 3.13
CA SER A 141 -2.31 3.64 2.51
C SER A 141 -3.44 2.96 3.28
N THR A 142 -4.55 3.68 3.49
CA THR A 142 -5.77 3.11 4.09
C THR A 142 -6.46 2.08 3.20
N GLU A 143 -6.15 2.07 1.92
CA GLU A 143 -6.68 1.10 0.94
C GLU A 143 -5.92 -0.23 0.95
N GLN A 144 -4.73 -0.25 1.54
CA GLN A 144 -3.92 -1.46 1.65
C GLN A 144 -4.36 -2.31 2.85
N TYR A 145 -4.23 -3.62 2.72
CA TYR A 145 -4.40 -4.53 3.84
C TYR A 145 -3.43 -4.20 4.96
N LYS A 146 -3.87 -4.39 6.20
CA LYS A 146 -2.99 -4.26 7.36
C LYS A 146 -2.22 -5.57 7.55
N PRO A 147 -0.88 -5.52 7.69
CA PRO A 147 -0.10 -6.72 7.97
C PRO A 147 -0.48 -7.32 9.34
N ASP A 148 -0.66 -8.64 9.40
CA ASP A 148 -0.89 -9.35 10.67
C ASP A 148 0.45 -9.65 11.34
N ILE A 149 1.12 -8.61 11.80
CA ILE A 149 2.43 -8.67 12.44
C ILE A 149 2.25 -8.58 13.95
N GLN A 150 2.89 -9.49 14.68
CA GLN A 150 2.85 -9.53 16.13
C GLN A 150 3.92 -8.61 16.75
N GLY A 151 3.54 -8.00 17.90
CA GLY A 151 4.42 -7.18 18.71
C GLY A 151 4.55 -5.73 18.26
N ALA A 152 5.29 -4.95 19.05
CA ALA A 152 5.51 -3.52 18.84
C ALA A 152 6.47 -3.28 17.67
N LYS A 153 5.91 -3.08 16.47
CA LYS A 153 6.65 -2.83 15.22
C LYS A 153 6.14 -1.58 14.52
N ILE A 154 7.01 -0.94 13.77
CA ILE A 154 6.66 0.15 12.86
C ILE A 154 6.71 -0.41 11.44
N VAL A 155 5.62 -0.21 10.69
CA VAL A 155 5.51 -0.61 9.29
C VAL A 155 5.57 0.67 8.44
N THR A 156 6.52 0.71 7.53
CA THR A 156 6.76 1.83 6.60
C THR A 156 6.67 1.35 5.16
N PRO A 157 6.57 2.22 4.17
CA PRO A 157 6.57 1.83 2.76
C PRO A 157 7.82 1.07 2.29
N VAL A 158 8.94 1.18 3.01
CA VAL A 158 10.22 0.56 2.65
C VAL A 158 10.68 -0.52 3.61
N GLY A 159 9.87 -0.90 4.59
CA GLY A 159 10.21 -2.00 5.51
C GLY A 159 9.50 -1.93 6.85
N VAL A 160 9.79 -2.94 7.67
CA VAL A 160 9.25 -3.10 9.02
C VAL A 160 10.39 -3.09 10.03
N TRP A 161 10.22 -2.36 11.13
CA TRP A 161 11.20 -2.20 12.18
C TRP A 161 10.60 -2.63 13.52
N SER A 162 11.36 -3.37 14.34
CA SER A 162 11.00 -3.43 15.75
C SER A 162 11.26 -2.06 16.39
N ILE A 163 10.39 -1.62 17.29
CA ILE A 163 10.53 -0.31 17.96
C ILE A 163 11.88 -0.21 18.67
N ASN A 164 12.29 -1.27 19.38
CA ASN A 164 13.56 -1.26 20.11
C ASN A 164 14.77 -1.13 19.19
N ASN A 165 14.77 -1.83 18.05
CA ASN A 165 15.89 -1.80 17.12
C ASN A 165 15.96 -0.47 16.37
N LEU A 166 14.80 0.15 16.08
CA LEU A 166 14.75 1.49 15.51
C LEU A 166 15.42 2.51 16.45
N TYR A 167 15.14 2.44 17.76
CA TYR A 167 15.77 3.33 18.73
C TYR A 167 17.27 3.16 18.79
N GLN A 168 17.70 1.90 18.90
CA GLN A 168 19.12 1.61 18.91
C GLN A 168 19.80 2.11 17.63
N PHE A 169 19.16 1.89 16.47
CA PHE A 169 19.69 2.35 15.19
C PHE A 169 19.84 3.89 15.14
N ILE A 170 18.83 4.63 15.62
CA ILE A 170 18.87 6.10 15.62
C ILE A 170 19.90 6.63 16.63
N GLN A 171 20.02 6.01 17.81
CA GLN A 171 21.04 6.37 18.79
C GLN A 171 22.45 6.14 18.25
N ASP A 172 22.67 5.07 17.51
CA ASP A 172 23.99 4.70 17.01
C ASP A 172 24.38 5.44 15.72
N LYS A 173 23.41 5.76 14.86
CA LYS A 173 23.64 6.23 13.50
C LYS A 173 23.10 7.64 13.20
N GLY A 174 22.15 8.12 13.97
CA GLY A 174 21.45 9.39 13.72
C GLY A 174 20.17 9.24 12.90
N VAL A 175 19.32 10.26 12.99
CA VAL A 175 18.03 10.32 12.24
C VAL A 175 18.25 10.50 10.74
N GLU A 176 19.32 11.20 10.35
CA GLU A 176 19.69 11.38 8.95
C GLU A 176 20.00 10.07 8.22
N VAL A 177 20.67 9.13 8.89
CA VAL A 177 20.93 7.78 8.33
C VAL A 177 19.65 6.95 8.29
N PHE A 178 18.73 7.19 9.23
CA PHE A 178 17.41 6.55 9.18
C PHE A 178 16.55 7.13 8.05
N ALA A 179 16.68 8.41 7.73
CA ALA A 179 16.01 9.05 6.59
C ALA A 179 16.30 8.31 5.26
N ASP A 180 17.55 7.83 5.07
CA ASP A 180 17.97 7.00 3.93
C ASP A 180 17.23 5.65 3.84
N ARG A 181 16.63 5.22 4.94
CA ARG A 181 15.87 3.96 5.04
C ARG A 181 14.38 4.16 5.25
N PHE A 182 13.93 5.40 5.19
CA PHE A 182 12.52 5.74 5.34
C PHE A 182 11.95 6.37 4.07
N PHE A 183 12.56 7.46 3.58
CA PHE A 183 12.10 8.16 2.38
C PHE A 183 12.52 7.43 1.12
N ILE A 184 11.66 7.47 0.10
CA ILE A 184 12.01 6.95 -1.23
C ILE A 184 13.15 7.78 -1.84
N TRP A 185 13.06 9.10 -1.74
CA TRP A 185 14.01 10.06 -2.32
C TRP A 185 14.58 10.99 -1.23
N PRO A 186 15.55 10.49 -0.42
CA PRO A 186 16.06 11.24 0.73
C PRO A 186 17.04 12.36 0.37
N HIS A 187 17.73 12.28 -0.78
CA HIS A 187 18.77 13.20 -1.19
C HIS A 187 18.34 14.12 -2.32
N GLU A 188 19.17 15.11 -2.64
CA GLU A 188 18.88 16.10 -3.67
C GLU A 188 18.73 15.46 -5.06
N GLU A 189 19.61 14.51 -5.38
CA GLU A 189 19.66 13.84 -6.67
C GLU A 189 19.11 12.40 -6.58
N GLN A 190 18.76 11.82 -7.73
CA GLN A 190 18.43 10.39 -7.85
C GLN A 190 19.71 9.55 -7.78
N ASP A 191 20.18 9.31 -6.58
CA ASP A 191 21.40 8.56 -6.30
C ASP A 191 21.14 7.04 -6.07
N ALA A 192 22.15 6.32 -5.61
CA ALA A 192 22.04 4.90 -5.33
C ALA A 192 21.01 4.56 -4.24
N VAL A 193 20.84 5.45 -3.25
CA VAL A 193 19.85 5.28 -2.18
C VAL A 193 18.44 5.40 -2.73
N PHE A 194 18.20 6.38 -3.60
CA PHE A 194 16.92 6.55 -4.29
C PHE A 194 16.53 5.27 -5.04
N TYR A 195 17.40 4.74 -5.90
CA TYR A 195 17.10 3.54 -6.69
C TYR A 195 16.88 2.31 -5.81
N ARG A 196 17.70 2.12 -4.76
CA ARG A 196 17.47 1.06 -3.78
C ARG A 196 16.09 1.18 -3.13
N ASN A 197 15.70 2.37 -2.70
CA ASN A 197 14.45 2.59 -1.99
C ASN A 197 13.22 2.43 -2.91
N CYS A 198 13.33 2.79 -4.19
CA CYS A 198 12.32 2.46 -5.20
C CYS A 198 12.11 0.94 -5.30
N ALA A 199 13.18 0.16 -5.35
CA ALA A 199 13.09 -1.30 -5.36
C ALA A 199 12.51 -1.85 -4.06
N LEU A 200 12.92 -1.33 -2.90
CA LEU A 200 12.40 -1.75 -1.59
C LEU A 200 10.91 -1.49 -1.44
N LYS A 201 10.43 -0.30 -1.84
CA LYS A 201 9.00 0.02 -1.81
C LYS A 201 8.20 -0.98 -2.63
N THR A 202 8.67 -1.30 -3.84
CA THR A 202 7.99 -2.27 -4.70
C THR A 202 8.04 -3.69 -4.11
N LEU A 203 9.16 -4.09 -3.49
CA LEU A 203 9.27 -5.37 -2.78
C LEU A 203 8.31 -5.47 -1.59
N TRP A 204 8.17 -4.40 -0.80
CA TRP A 204 7.40 -4.43 0.45
C TRP A 204 5.91 -4.27 0.23
N GLU A 205 5.50 -3.41 -0.69
CA GLU A 205 4.11 -3.02 -0.85
C GLU A 205 3.50 -3.58 -2.14
N ASP A 206 4.17 -3.42 -3.27
CA ASP A 206 3.60 -3.77 -4.57
C ASP A 206 3.73 -5.26 -4.93
N CYS A 207 4.76 -5.95 -4.43
CA CYS A 207 4.89 -7.41 -4.56
C CYS A 207 3.96 -8.18 -3.63
N TYR A 208 3.16 -7.50 -2.83
CA TYR A 208 2.11 -7.99 -1.95
C TYR A 208 2.56 -9.07 -0.94
N TYR A 209 2.89 -10.27 -1.36
CA TYR A 209 3.18 -11.42 -0.51
C TYR A 209 4.53 -12.07 -0.79
N ALA A 210 4.91 -12.12 -2.04
CA ALA A 210 6.20 -12.61 -2.54
C ALA A 210 6.35 -12.19 -4.00
N PRO A 211 7.57 -12.07 -4.52
CA PRO A 211 7.77 -11.95 -5.95
C PRO A 211 7.04 -13.06 -6.71
N SER A 212 6.34 -12.72 -7.78
CA SER A 212 5.65 -13.68 -8.64
C SER A 212 5.70 -13.25 -10.11
N ASP A 213 5.33 -14.14 -11.01
CA ASP A 213 5.25 -13.91 -12.46
C ASP A 213 3.84 -14.20 -13.01
N ARG A 214 2.84 -14.27 -12.12
CA ARG A 214 1.47 -14.71 -12.46
C ARG A 214 0.63 -13.68 -13.21
N SER A 215 1.03 -12.41 -13.20
CA SER A 215 0.32 -11.32 -13.87
C SER A 215 1.27 -10.40 -14.62
N GLU A 216 0.72 -9.61 -15.56
CA GLU A 216 1.48 -8.54 -16.24
C GLU A 216 2.01 -7.50 -15.23
N LYS A 217 1.25 -7.21 -14.18
CA LYS A 217 1.68 -6.31 -13.09
C LYS A 217 2.86 -6.89 -12.33
N ASP A 218 2.83 -8.19 -11.99
CA ASP A 218 3.94 -8.85 -11.32
C ASP A 218 5.21 -8.81 -12.17
N THR A 219 5.08 -9.11 -13.46
CA THR A 219 6.19 -9.04 -14.42
C THR A 219 6.77 -7.62 -14.53
N ALA A 220 5.92 -6.60 -14.57
CA ALA A 220 6.35 -5.20 -14.59
C ALA A 220 7.07 -4.82 -13.28
N ASN A 221 6.55 -5.24 -12.12
CA ASN A 221 7.20 -5.04 -10.82
C ASN A 221 8.56 -5.72 -10.75
N ASN A 222 8.67 -6.97 -11.21
CA ASN A 222 9.92 -7.70 -11.25
C ASN A 222 10.98 -6.95 -12.06
N LYS A 223 10.61 -6.51 -13.26
CA LYS A 223 11.49 -5.72 -14.12
C LYS A 223 11.94 -4.42 -13.45
N TYR A 224 11.00 -3.69 -12.85
CA TYR A 224 11.27 -2.43 -12.15
C TYR A 224 12.25 -2.64 -10.99
N ILE A 225 12.05 -3.68 -10.17
CA ILE A 225 12.94 -4.02 -9.06
C ILE A 225 14.35 -4.34 -9.56
N ILE A 226 14.47 -5.19 -10.58
CA ILE A 226 15.78 -5.57 -11.17
C ILE A 226 16.52 -4.32 -11.64
N GLU A 227 15.89 -3.48 -12.47
CA GLU A 227 16.50 -2.28 -13.03
C GLU A 227 16.97 -1.30 -11.96
N ASN A 228 16.18 -1.10 -10.91
CA ASN A 228 16.51 -0.20 -9.81
C ASN A 228 17.66 -0.74 -8.94
N ILE A 229 17.70 -2.03 -8.63
CA ILE A 229 18.79 -2.65 -7.86
C ILE A 229 20.10 -2.60 -8.66
N GLU A 230 20.06 -2.93 -9.94
CA GLU A 230 21.24 -2.88 -10.83
C GLU A 230 21.76 -1.44 -10.99
N ARG A 231 20.86 -0.47 -11.08
CA ARG A 231 21.20 0.94 -11.11
C ARG A 231 21.84 1.41 -9.81
N ALA A 232 21.26 1.06 -8.66
CA ALA A 232 21.81 1.36 -7.33
C ALA A 232 23.23 0.80 -7.19
N TYR A 233 23.45 -0.47 -7.56
CA TYR A 233 24.75 -1.10 -7.54
C TYR A 233 25.76 -0.38 -8.45
N SER A 234 25.35 0.01 -9.64
CA SER A 234 26.25 0.70 -10.58
C SER A 234 26.73 2.05 -10.05
N LEU A 235 25.92 2.74 -9.25
CA LEU A 235 26.25 4.04 -8.66
C LEU A 235 27.06 3.89 -7.36
N ALA A 236 26.76 2.89 -6.54
CA ALA A 236 27.44 2.65 -5.26
C ALA A 236 27.54 1.14 -4.95
N PRO A 237 28.60 0.45 -5.43
CA PRO A 237 28.74 -1.01 -5.24
C PRO A 237 28.82 -1.49 -3.78
N LEU A 238 29.12 -0.58 -2.85
CA LEU A 238 29.21 -0.87 -1.42
C LEU A 238 27.90 -0.58 -0.66
N LEU A 239 26.88 -0.02 -1.33
CA LEU A 239 25.57 0.17 -0.74
C LEU A 239 24.93 -1.18 -0.44
N PRO A 240 24.45 -1.43 0.79
CA PRO A 240 23.70 -2.65 1.08
C PRO A 240 22.42 -2.74 0.26
N LEU A 241 22.23 -3.89 -0.43
CA LEU A 241 21.10 -4.14 -1.33
C LEU A 241 20.33 -5.41 -0.92
N PRO A 242 19.05 -5.54 -1.28
CA PRO A 242 18.25 -6.75 -1.05
C PRO A 242 18.64 -7.87 -2.06
N TYR A 243 19.89 -8.35 -1.96
CA TYR A 243 20.52 -9.22 -2.94
C TYR A 243 19.80 -10.55 -3.13
N ASP A 244 19.32 -11.17 -2.05
CA ASP A 244 18.67 -12.48 -2.13
C ASP A 244 17.31 -12.38 -2.84
N SER A 245 16.54 -11.33 -2.55
CA SER A 245 15.31 -11.01 -3.29
C SER A 245 15.57 -10.69 -4.76
N TYR A 246 16.64 -9.95 -5.05
CA TYR A 246 17.07 -9.70 -6.43
C TYR A 246 17.35 -10.99 -7.19
N CYS A 247 18.10 -11.94 -6.61
CA CYS A 247 18.37 -13.23 -7.23
C CYS A 247 17.10 -14.06 -7.46
N GLU A 248 16.15 -14.02 -6.51
CA GLU A 248 14.85 -14.68 -6.64
C GLU A 248 14.07 -14.11 -7.83
N ILE A 249 13.97 -12.79 -7.92
CA ILE A 249 13.24 -12.09 -8.99
C ILE A 249 13.88 -12.33 -10.35
N CYS A 250 15.22 -12.28 -10.44
CA CYS A 250 15.92 -12.61 -11.68
C CYS A 250 15.56 -14.02 -12.17
N ARG A 251 15.48 -14.99 -11.26
CA ARG A 251 15.10 -16.37 -11.61
C ARG A 251 13.66 -16.44 -12.14
N LEU A 252 12.70 -15.72 -11.50
CA LEU A 252 11.32 -15.65 -11.95
C LEU A 252 11.19 -15.00 -13.33
N ASP A 253 11.99 -13.96 -13.59
CA ASP A 253 12.02 -13.25 -14.88
C ASP A 253 12.87 -13.97 -15.94
N GLY A 254 13.37 -15.18 -15.64
CA GLY A 254 14.22 -15.97 -16.55
C GLY A 254 15.60 -15.33 -16.85
N LYS A 255 16.04 -14.37 -16.03
CA LYS A 255 17.29 -13.66 -16.16
C LYS A 255 18.38 -14.24 -15.25
N LYS A 256 19.62 -14.16 -15.71
CA LYS A 256 20.76 -14.45 -14.84
C LYS A 256 21.12 -13.18 -14.06
N PRO A 257 21.27 -13.27 -12.71
CA PRO A 257 21.76 -12.15 -11.92
C PRO A 257 23.12 -11.65 -12.44
N ILE A 258 23.27 -10.35 -12.59
CA ILE A 258 24.54 -9.72 -13.02
C ILE A 258 25.36 -9.19 -11.84
N LEU A 259 24.72 -8.96 -10.68
CA LEU A 259 25.43 -8.55 -9.47
C LEU A 259 26.28 -9.71 -8.95
N PRO A 260 27.53 -9.43 -8.48
CA PRO A 260 28.40 -10.46 -7.94
C PRO A 260 27.90 -10.96 -6.58
N GLU A 261 28.23 -12.20 -6.22
CA GLU A 261 27.88 -12.80 -4.92
C GLU A 261 28.48 -12.03 -3.72
N THR A 262 29.51 -11.22 -3.95
CA THR A 262 30.16 -10.35 -2.97
C THR A 262 29.38 -9.05 -2.71
N THR A 263 28.24 -8.84 -3.38
CA THR A 263 27.37 -7.68 -3.12
C THR A 263 27.01 -7.61 -1.65
N VAL A 264 27.13 -6.41 -1.07
CA VAL A 264 26.79 -6.19 0.34
C VAL A 264 25.29 -6.39 0.52
N ARG A 265 24.91 -7.34 1.37
CA ARG A 265 23.51 -7.64 1.66
C ARG A 265 22.95 -6.69 2.69
N MET A 266 21.71 -6.26 2.49
CA MET A 266 20.96 -5.64 3.57
C MET A 266 20.72 -6.72 4.63
N VAL A 267 20.98 -6.36 5.88
CA VAL A 267 20.58 -7.16 7.04
C VAL A 267 19.27 -6.55 7.53
N ASP A 268 18.16 -7.06 7.00
CA ASP A 268 16.84 -6.58 7.37
C ASP A 268 16.18 -7.55 8.34
N GLU A 269 15.44 -6.99 9.29
CA GLU A 269 14.70 -7.74 10.30
C GLU A 269 13.41 -8.35 9.75
N CYS A 270 13.07 -8.04 8.49
CA CYS A 270 11.83 -8.44 7.87
C CYS A 270 12.05 -8.97 6.46
N GLU A 271 11.35 -10.03 6.15
CA GLU A 271 11.23 -10.51 4.79
C GLU A 271 10.47 -9.51 3.92
N PRO A 272 10.87 -9.29 2.65
CA PRO A 272 10.12 -8.47 1.72
C PRO A 272 8.71 -9.00 1.49
N GLY A 273 7.77 -8.09 1.26
CA GLY A 273 6.38 -8.44 0.98
C GLY A 273 5.53 -8.63 2.24
N TYR A 274 4.85 -7.59 2.69
CA TYR A 274 3.98 -7.64 3.87
C TYR A 274 2.83 -8.65 3.75
N ARG A 275 2.51 -9.09 2.54
CA ARG A 275 1.46 -10.08 2.25
C ARG A 275 1.97 -11.52 2.15
N ARG A 276 3.21 -11.81 2.54
CA ARG A 276 3.72 -13.21 2.59
C ARG A 276 2.99 -14.10 3.58
N GLY A 277 2.47 -13.53 4.66
CA GLY A 277 1.70 -14.23 5.68
C GLY A 277 0.22 -13.92 5.61
N LEU A 278 -0.36 -13.76 6.80
CA LEU A 278 -1.73 -13.32 6.97
C LEU A 278 -1.81 -11.79 6.95
N VAL A 279 -2.94 -11.29 6.47
CA VAL A 279 -3.28 -9.88 6.48
C VAL A 279 -4.66 -9.67 7.08
N LYS A 280 -4.92 -8.43 7.54
CA LYS A 280 -6.23 -8.01 8.04
C LYS A 280 -6.86 -7.06 7.05
N ASP A 281 -8.09 -7.34 6.68
CA ASP A 281 -8.94 -6.44 5.91
C ASP A 281 -10.11 -5.99 6.76
N THR A 282 -10.34 -4.68 6.82
CA THR A 282 -11.43 -4.08 7.60
C THR A 282 -12.44 -3.48 6.65
N ILE A 283 -13.67 -3.99 6.71
CA ILE A 283 -14.82 -3.49 5.95
C ILE A 283 -15.82 -2.98 6.97
N ASP A 284 -16.08 -1.68 6.95
CA ASP A 284 -16.91 -1.02 7.96
C ASP A 284 -16.41 -1.31 9.38
N LYS A 285 -17.12 -2.07 10.17
CA LYS A 285 -16.78 -2.42 11.56
C LYS A 285 -16.19 -3.83 11.71
N ILE A 286 -16.25 -4.66 10.67
CA ILE A 286 -15.74 -6.03 10.73
C ILE A 286 -14.32 -6.12 10.20
N THR A 287 -13.44 -6.81 10.93
CA THR A 287 -12.07 -7.10 10.50
C THR A 287 -11.92 -8.60 10.30
N ILE A 288 -11.50 -8.99 9.10
CA ILE A 288 -11.29 -10.38 8.69
C ILE A 288 -9.79 -10.61 8.50
N THR A 289 -9.29 -11.73 9.00
CA THR A 289 -7.92 -12.19 8.74
C THR A 289 -7.93 -13.20 7.62
N ILE A 290 -7.16 -12.94 6.57
CA ILE A 290 -7.10 -13.77 5.35
C ILE A 290 -5.65 -14.01 4.92
N PRO A 291 -5.38 -15.02 4.08
CA PRO A 291 -4.08 -15.16 3.43
C PRO A 291 -3.74 -13.90 2.60
N GLY A 292 -2.50 -13.44 2.68
CA GLY A 292 -2.06 -12.23 1.99
C GLY A 292 -2.07 -12.33 0.46
N THR A 293 -2.19 -13.54 -0.10
CA THR A 293 -2.34 -13.77 -1.55
C THR A 293 -3.71 -13.40 -2.09
N TYR A 294 -4.71 -13.27 -1.22
CA TYR A 294 -6.09 -13.01 -1.63
C TYR A 294 -6.29 -11.57 -2.08
N GLN A 295 -7.08 -11.42 -3.12
CA GLN A 295 -7.50 -10.11 -3.66
C GLN A 295 -8.95 -9.86 -3.30
N ARG A 296 -9.26 -8.60 -2.98
CA ARG A 296 -10.62 -8.15 -2.69
C ARG A 296 -11.31 -7.69 -3.97
N HIS A 297 -12.54 -8.15 -4.16
CA HIS A 297 -13.44 -7.72 -5.22
C HIS A 297 -14.78 -7.33 -4.61
N LEU A 298 -15.51 -6.44 -5.25
CA LEU A 298 -16.88 -6.08 -4.91
C LEU A 298 -17.79 -6.58 -6.03
N GLU A 299 -18.79 -7.37 -5.68
CA GLU A 299 -19.84 -7.82 -6.58
C GLU A 299 -21.21 -7.40 -6.02
N PHE A 300 -22.23 -7.46 -6.85
CA PHE A 300 -23.61 -7.18 -6.46
C PHE A 300 -24.46 -8.41 -6.81
N ASN A 301 -25.32 -8.83 -5.86
CA ASN A 301 -26.28 -9.89 -6.14
C ASN A 301 -27.48 -9.38 -6.97
N ASP A 302 -28.41 -10.26 -7.32
CA ASP A 302 -29.60 -9.95 -8.11
C ASP A 302 -30.52 -8.88 -7.49
N ASN A 303 -30.34 -8.55 -6.21
CA ASN A 303 -31.08 -7.50 -5.50
C ASN A 303 -30.25 -6.22 -5.30
N ASP A 304 -29.16 -6.04 -6.02
CA ASP A 304 -28.21 -4.92 -5.91
C ASP A 304 -27.54 -4.80 -4.51
N TRP A 305 -27.43 -5.89 -3.77
CA TRP A 305 -26.73 -5.90 -2.48
C TRP A 305 -25.25 -6.15 -2.69
N PRO A 306 -24.37 -5.35 -2.07
CA PRO A 306 -22.94 -5.53 -2.20
C PRO A 306 -22.44 -6.77 -1.48
N ILE A 307 -21.61 -7.55 -2.16
CA ILE A 307 -20.90 -8.70 -1.63
C ILE A 307 -19.42 -8.45 -1.78
N THR A 308 -18.69 -8.42 -0.69
CA THR A 308 -17.23 -8.38 -0.74
C THR A 308 -16.70 -9.80 -0.87
N ILE A 309 -15.84 -10.03 -1.85
CA ILE A 309 -15.26 -11.34 -2.16
C ILE A 309 -13.74 -11.26 -2.01
N TRP A 310 -13.15 -12.29 -1.42
CA TRP A 310 -11.70 -12.49 -1.40
C TRP A 310 -11.38 -13.87 -1.97
N ASN A 311 -10.50 -13.89 -2.92
CA ASN A 311 -9.98 -15.12 -3.51
C ASN A 311 -8.51 -14.95 -3.95
N ASP A 312 -7.82 -16.06 -4.08
CA ASP A 312 -6.56 -16.14 -4.82
C ASP A 312 -6.88 -16.35 -6.31
N SER A 313 -6.03 -15.90 -7.20
CA SER A 313 -6.14 -16.16 -8.64
C SER A 313 -6.00 -17.64 -9.02
N SER A 314 -5.63 -18.52 -8.08
CA SER A 314 -5.57 -19.96 -8.33
C SER A 314 -6.97 -20.58 -8.27
N SER A 315 -7.30 -21.44 -9.23
CA SER A 315 -8.63 -22.05 -9.40
C SER A 315 -9.09 -22.97 -8.25
N ASN A 316 -8.21 -23.32 -7.32
CA ASN A 316 -8.49 -24.27 -6.24
C ASN A 316 -8.40 -23.66 -4.84
N SER A 317 -8.27 -22.33 -4.72
CA SER A 317 -8.23 -21.69 -3.41
C SER A 317 -9.63 -21.46 -2.86
N PRO A 318 -9.81 -21.51 -1.52
CA PRO A 318 -11.07 -21.12 -0.89
C PRO A 318 -11.52 -19.72 -1.31
N VAL A 319 -12.82 -19.56 -1.54
CA VAL A 319 -13.43 -18.27 -1.89
C VAL A 319 -14.24 -17.77 -0.70
N TRP A 320 -13.86 -16.61 -0.19
CA TRP A 320 -14.51 -15.96 0.93
C TRP A 320 -15.48 -14.89 0.43
N ARG A 321 -16.66 -14.81 1.03
CA ARG A 321 -17.68 -13.80 0.72
C ARG A 321 -18.21 -13.21 2.01
N LEU A 322 -18.41 -11.90 2.03
CA LEU A 322 -19.03 -11.17 3.14
C LEU A 322 -20.20 -10.37 2.61
N THR A 323 -21.35 -10.53 3.26
CA THR A 323 -22.51 -9.66 3.12
C THR A 323 -22.83 -9.02 4.48
N ILE A 324 -23.07 -7.71 4.49
CA ILE A 324 -23.35 -6.92 5.71
C ILE A 324 -24.82 -6.49 5.64
N PHE A 325 -25.53 -6.68 6.75
CA PHE A 325 -26.92 -6.25 6.93
C PHE A 325 -26.98 -5.30 8.13
N GLU A 326 -27.37 -4.06 7.90
CA GLU A 326 -27.70 -3.11 8.96
C GLU A 326 -29.19 -3.21 9.27
N LEU A 327 -29.53 -3.38 10.55
CA LEU A 327 -30.89 -3.58 11.02
C LEU A 327 -31.32 -2.44 11.95
N ASP A 328 -32.61 -2.15 11.98
CA ASP A 328 -33.19 -1.09 12.84
C ASP A 328 -33.23 -1.44 14.33
N LYS A 329 -32.87 -2.67 14.69
CA LYS A 329 -32.90 -3.20 16.05
C LYS A 329 -31.68 -4.07 16.31
N GLU A 330 -31.33 -4.19 17.59
CA GLU A 330 -30.27 -5.12 18.03
C GLU A 330 -30.59 -6.54 17.57
N VAL A 331 -29.58 -7.18 17.02
CA VAL A 331 -29.68 -8.49 16.41
C VAL A 331 -29.68 -9.57 17.48
N GLU A 332 -30.65 -10.46 17.41
CA GLU A 332 -30.64 -11.66 18.23
C GLU A 332 -29.44 -12.56 17.83
N LYS A 333 -28.98 -13.36 18.80
CA LYS A 333 -27.99 -14.41 18.56
C LYS A 333 -28.36 -15.24 17.33
N PRO A 334 -27.41 -15.52 16.42
CA PRO A 334 -27.63 -16.45 15.32
C PRO A 334 -28.11 -17.80 15.83
N LYS A 335 -29.09 -18.40 15.16
CA LYS A 335 -29.65 -19.71 15.50
C LYS A 335 -29.36 -20.68 14.35
N SER A 336 -29.01 -21.91 14.71
CA SER A 336 -28.98 -23.00 13.75
C SER A 336 -30.37 -23.26 13.20
N ASP A 337 -30.45 -23.63 11.92
CA ASP A 337 -31.65 -24.25 11.37
C ASP A 337 -31.78 -25.67 11.91
N ASP A 338 -32.92 -26.31 11.61
CA ASP A 338 -33.23 -27.69 12.08
C ASP A 338 -32.52 -28.79 11.22
N LYS A 339 -31.53 -28.39 10.40
CA LYS A 339 -30.78 -29.34 9.56
C LYS A 339 -29.60 -29.97 10.30
N GLU A 340 -29.24 -31.16 9.90
CA GLU A 340 -28.02 -31.81 10.35
C GLU A 340 -26.84 -31.26 9.51
N HIS A 341 -25.89 -30.59 10.17
CA HIS A 341 -24.66 -30.03 9.56
C HIS A 341 -23.50 -31.00 9.76
N LEU A 342 -22.53 -31.01 8.86
CA LEU A 342 -21.27 -31.71 9.04
C LEU A 342 -20.47 -31.16 10.24
N TYR A 343 -20.58 -29.86 10.47
CA TYR A 343 -19.97 -29.18 11.60
C TYR A 343 -20.86 -28.04 12.07
N LEU A 344 -20.90 -27.85 13.40
CA LEU A 344 -21.61 -26.72 14.03
C LEU A 344 -20.82 -26.27 15.25
N GLU A 345 -20.54 -24.96 15.35
CA GLU A 345 -19.85 -24.34 16.48
C GLU A 345 -20.40 -22.95 16.76
N GLU A 346 -20.69 -22.66 18.03
CA GLU A 346 -20.99 -21.32 18.51
C GLU A 346 -19.75 -20.75 19.21
N PHE A 347 -19.42 -19.49 18.92
CA PHE A 347 -18.30 -18.80 19.56
C PHE A 347 -18.60 -17.32 19.77
N ASN A 348 -17.80 -16.66 20.64
CA ASN A 348 -17.87 -15.24 20.84
C ASN A 348 -16.85 -14.54 19.92
N VAL A 349 -17.25 -13.44 19.30
CA VAL A 349 -16.38 -12.44 18.69
C VAL A 349 -16.34 -11.20 19.57
N GLU A 350 -15.39 -10.31 19.35
CA GLU A 350 -15.38 -9.04 20.04
C GLU A 350 -16.70 -8.29 19.75
N ASN A 351 -17.42 -7.91 20.78
CA ASN A 351 -18.75 -7.25 20.72
C ASN A 351 -19.89 -8.06 20.06
N GLY A 352 -19.77 -9.38 19.89
CA GLY A 352 -20.82 -10.14 19.23
C GLY A 352 -20.79 -11.64 19.49
N ARG A 353 -21.66 -12.34 18.81
CA ARG A 353 -21.78 -13.81 18.84
C ARG A 353 -21.83 -14.35 17.43
N ALA A 354 -21.18 -15.48 17.22
CA ALA A 354 -21.08 -16.15 15.94
C ALA A 354 -21.60 -17.59 16.00
N LEU A 355 -22.14 -18.04 14.89
CA LEU A 355 -22.50 -19.42 14.61
C LEU A 355 -21.85 -19.86 13.31
N LEU A 356 -21.00 -20.86 13.36
CA LEU A 356 -20.36 -21.48 12.22
C LEU A 356 -21.00 -22.83 11.93
N THR A 357 -21.46 -23.02 10.70
CA THR A 357 -21.90 -24.31 10.17
C THR A 357 -21.09 -24.69 8.94
N VAL A 358 -20.97 -26.00 8.66
CA VAL A 358 -20.33 -26.50 7.44
C VAL A 358 -21.20 -27.58 6.84
N ASP A 359 -21.41 -27.47 5.54
CA ASP A 359 -22.18 -28.44 4.75
C ASP A 359 -21.36 -28.89 3.54
N GLN A 360 -21.60 -30.09 3.07
CA GLN A 360 -21.18 -30.61 1.78
C GLN A 360 -22.28 -30.33 0.75
N LEU A 361 -21.95 -29.70 -0.34
CA LEU A 361 -22.85 -29.31 -1.40
C LEU A 361 -22.41 -29.94 -2.72
N GLN A 362 -23.34 -30.03 -3.66
CA GLN A 362 -23.06 -30.49 -5.03
C GLN A 362 -23.72 -29.53 -6.01
N GLU A 363 -22.95 -29.02 -6.94
CA GLU A 363 -23.41 -28.13 -8.00
C GLU A 363 -22.71 -28.49 -9.32
N ASP A 364 -23.48 -28.62 -10.41
CA ASP A 364 -22.99 -29.02 -11.74
C ASP A 364 -22.16 -30.31 -11.79
N GLY A 365 -22.38 -31.20 -10.81
CA GLY A 365 -21.69 -32.51 -10.70
C GLY A 365 -20.37 -32.44 -9.93
N GLU A 366 -19.96 -31.25 -9.45
CA GLU A 366 -18.80 -31.06 -8.58
C GLU A 366 -19.24 -30.97 -7.10
N GLU A 367 -18.50 -31.66 -6.24
CA GLU A 367 -18.71 -31.63 -4.79
C GLU A 367 -17.78 -30.58 -4.17
N TYR A 368 -18.31 -29.77 -3.25
CA TYR A 368 -17.55 -28.81 -2.48
C TYR A 368 -18.12 -28.62 -1.07
N TYR A 369 -17.37 -28.02 -0.20
CA TYR A 369 -17.77 -27.65 1.17
C TYR A 369 -18.10 -26.17 1.24
N MET A 370 -19.11 -25.83 2.04
CA MET A 370 -19.50 -24.47 2.33
C MET A 370 -19.48 -24.27 3.85
N ALA A 371 -18.56 -23.45 4.33
CA ALA A 371 -18.60 -22.90 5.69
C ALA A 371 -19.44 -21.62 5.69
N ILE A 372 -20.41 -21.53 6.60
CA ILE A 372 -21.28 -20.37 6.79
C ILE A 372 -21.08 -19.87 8.20
N CYS A 373 -20.57 -18.66 8.35
CA CYS A 373 -20.39 -18.00 9.62
C CYS A 373 -21.33 -16.80 9.72
N ASN A 374 -22.32 -16.93 10.58
CA ASN A 374 -23.29 -15.88 10.89
C ASN A 374 -22.85 -15.14 12.15
N ILE A 375 -22.72 -13.82 12.11
CA ILE A 375 -22.25 -13.01 13.23
C ILE A 375 -23.28 -11.92 13.53
N ALA A 376 -23.70 -11.82 14.79
CA ALA A 376 -24.56 -10.77 15.31
C ALA A 376 -23.76 -9.85 16.24
N SER A 377 -23.67 -8.56 15.90
CA SER A 377 -22.97 -7.54 16.68
C SER A 377 -23.73 -6.22 16.68
N GLY A 378 -24.37 -5.87 17.81
CA GLY A 378 -25.22 -4.69 17.91
C GLY A 378 -26.38 -4.70 16.93
N MET A 379 -26.44 -3.72 16.03
CA MET A 379 -27.44 -3.62 14.96
C MET A 379 -26.96 -4.21 13.63
N SER A 380 -25.75 -4.75 13.57
CA SER A 380 -25.17 -5.31 12.36
C SER A 380 -25.20 -6.83 12.37
N TYR A 381 -25.53 -7.41 11.23
CA TYR A 381 -25.46 -8.83 10.99
C TYR A 381 -24.55 -9.13 9.80
N TYR A 382 -23.55 -9.97 10.02
CA TYR A 382 -22.56 -10.32 9.03
C TYR A 382 -22.76 -11.78 8.62
N LEU A 383 -22.90 -12.01 7.33
CA LEU A 383 -22.92 -13.33 6.72
C LEU A 383 -21.60 -13.54 5.99
N ILE A 384 -20.78 -14.45 6.51
CA ILE A 384 -19.52 -14.85 5.84
C ILE A 384 -19.72 -16.27 5.32
N THR A 385 -19.47 -16.46 4.04
CA THR A 385 -19.45 -17.80 3.45
C THR A 385 -18.07 -18.09 2.88
N VAL A 386 -17.59 -19.32 3.06
CA VAL A 386 -16.33 -19.79 2.51
C VAL A 386 -16.57 -21.09 1.77
N SER A 387 -16.40 -21.07 0.45
CA SER A 387 -16.46 -22.30 -0.38
C SER A 387 -15.06 -22.85 -0.60
N PHE A 388 -14.89 -24.16 -0.42
CA PHE A 388 -13.61 -24.86 -0.55
C PHE A 388 -13.80 -26.30 -1.01
N THR A 389 -12.77 -26.92 -1.60
CA THR A 389 -12.89 -28.23 -2.22
C THR A 389 -12.31 -29.38 -1.40
N LYS A 390 -11.39 -29.07 -0.47
CA LYS A 390 -10.69 -30.08 0.32
C LYS A 390 -11.06 -30.00 1.79
N GLN A 391 -11.54 -31.08 2.36
CA GLN A 391 -11.93 -31.11 3.77
C GLN A 391 -10.78 -30.72 4.73
N GLU A 392 -9.54 -31.00 4.38
CA GLU A 392 -8.35 -30.63 5.15
C GLU A 392 -8.10 -29.12 5.26
N GLU A 393 -8.70 -28.31 4.38
CA GLU A 393 -8.62 -26.84 4.43
C GLU A 393 -9.50 -26.25 5.55
N PHE A 394 -10.45 -27.04 6.06
CA PHE A 394 -11.42 -26.57 7.04
C PHE A 394 -10.77 -26.06 8.34
N ASP A 395 -9.80 -26.78 8.87
CA ASP A 395 -9.14 -26.36 10.14
C ASP A 395 -8.47 -24.98 10.00
N GLN A 396 -7.86 -24.69 8.85
CA GLN A 396 -7.28 -23.39 8.58
C GLN A 396 -8.36 -22.33 8.45
N ILE A 397 -9.42 -22.58 7.68
CA ILE A 397 -10.57 -21.68 7.51
C ILE A 397 -11.21 -21.37 8.85
N ARG A 398 -11.50 -22.39 9.66
CA ARG A 398 -12.07 -22.25 10.99
C ARG A 398 -11.20 -21.35 11.88
N ASN A 399 -9.88 -21.59 11.91
CA ASN A 399 -8.96 -20.78 12.70
C ASN A 399 -8.94 -19.31 12.28
N LEU A 400 -9.13 -19.00 11.00
CA LEU A 400 -9.23 -17.63 10.50
C LEU A 400 -10.59 -17.01 10.86
N LEU A 401 -11.69 -17.76 10.77
CA LEU A 401 -13.02 -17.30 11.18
C LEU A 401 -13.09 -16.97 12.68
N LEU A 402 -12.42 -17.74 13.53
CA LEU A 402 -12.33 -17.49 14.97
C LEU A 402 -11.54 -16.20 15.33
N ARG A 403 -10.81 -15.60 14.39
CA ARG A 403 -10.04 -14.38 14.58
C ARG A 403 -10.77 -13.11 14.13
N ILE A 404 -12.02 -13.23 13.69
CA ILE A 404 -12.83 -12.10 13.27
C ILE A 404 -13.14 -11.21 14.48
N THR A 405 -13.07 -9.89 14.26
CA THR A 405 -13.50 -8.86 15.22
C THR A 405 -14.53 -7.93 14.60
N CYS A 406 -15.50 -7.45 15.43
CA CYS A 406 -16.59 -6.57 14.98
C CYS A 406 -16.69 -5.34 15.90
#